data_94ae54480af74f6e5abe1eed19482dea
#
_entry.id   94ae54480af74f6e5abe1eed19482dea
#
_cell.length_a   1.000
_cell.length_b   1.000
_cell.length_c   1.000
_cell.angle_alpha   90.00
_cell.angle_beta   90.00
_cell.angle_gamma   90.00
#
_symmetry.space_group_name_H-M   'P 1'
#
loop_
_entity.id
_entity.type
_entity.pdbx_description
1 polymer ?
#
loop_
_entity_poly.entity_id
_entity_poly.type
_entity_poly.pdbx_seq_one_letter_code
_entity_poly.pdbx_strand_id
1 'polypeptide(L)'
;MIQKSIHRLLMTGFVAFISSLSLMAQHKVEVIPFGDMNQWVDRQIKESSIIGGNTKNVYAIGPTSVIKGDQVYKNMGGSPWATSNVMAKVAGITKTNTSVFPEKRGDGYCARLDTRMESVKVLGLVNITVLAAGSIFTGSVHEPIKGTKNPQKMLQTGIPFTKKPVALQFDYKVKMSDMMPASYHSN
;
A
#
# COMPACT_ATOMS: atom_id res chain seq x y z
N MET A 1 -32.82 -61.80 -0.04
CA MET A 1 -32.63 -60.74 0.99
C MET A 1 -31.21 -60.14 0.99
N ILE A 2 -30.19 -60.90 0.79
CA ILE A 2 -28.78 -60.51 0.80
C ILE A 2 -28.40 -59.48 -0.32
N GLN A 3 -28.97 -59.68 -1.52
CA GLN A 3 -28.62 -58.81 -2.66
C GLN A 3 -29.10 -57.32 -2.52
N LYS A 4 -30.22 -57.08 -1.87
CA LYS A 4 -30.71 -55.71 -1.55
C LYS A 4 -29.86 -55.01 -0.50
N SER A 5 -29.26 -55.76 0.40
CA SER A 5 -28.38 -55.23 1.47
C SER A 5 -27.03 -54.77 0.90
N ILE A 6 -26.46 -55.51 -0.06
CA ILE A 6 -25.21 -55.16 -0.73
C ILE A 6 -25.35 -53.88 -1.55
N HIS A 7 -26.48 -53.71 -2.28
CA HIS A 7 -26.71 -52.49 -3.08
C HIS A 7 -26.86 -51.25 -2.15
N ARG A 8 -27.50 -51.37 -1.01
CA ARG A 8 -27.61 -50.27 -0.02
C ARG A 8 -26.25 -49.91 0.58
N LEU A 9 -25.42 -50.90 0.86
CA LEU A 9 -24.05 -50.68 1.39
C LEU A 9 -23.16 -50.01 0.37
N LEU A 10 -23.21 -50.41 -0.90
CA LEU A 10 -22.48 -49.81 -2.01
C LEU A 10 -22.92 -48.36 -2.30
N MET A 11 -24.25 -48.09 -2.26
CA MET A 11 -24.77 -46.74 -2.44
C MET A 11 -24.38 -45.81 -1.30
N THR A 12 -24.40 -46.28 -0.06
CA THR A 12 -24.00 -45.49 1.10
C THR A 12 -22.51 -45.19 1.07
N GLY A 13 -21.66 -46.15 0.68
CA GLY A 13 -20.24 -45.96 0.53
C GLY A 13 -19.88 -44.96 -0.59
N PHE A 14 -20.62 -45.00 -1.69
CA PHE A 14 -20.41 -44.08 -2.83
C PHE A 14 -20.81 -42.62 -2.49
N VAL A 15 -21.90 -42.41 -1.79
CA VAL A 15 -22.34 -41.10 -1.31
C VAL A 15 -21.36 -40.52 -0.29
N ALA A 16 -20.87 -41.34 0.64
CA ALA A 16 -19.85 -40.91 1.60
C ALA A 16 -18.49 -40.54 0.93
N PHE A 17 -18.15 -41.24 -0.13
CA PHE A 17 -16.92 -40.95 -0.91
C PHE A 17 -17.03 -39.65 -1.69
N ILE A 18 -18.19 -39.33 -2.28
CA ILE A 18 -18.44 -38.07 -3.00
C ILE A 18 -18.43 -36.88 -2.03
N SER A 19 -18.98 -37.03 -0.81
CA SER A 19 -18.97 -35.95 0.18
C SER A 19 -17.56 -35.65 0.73
N SER A 20 -16.65 -36.63 0.77
CA SER A 20 -15.27 -36.40 1.17
C SER A 20 -14.43 -35.67 0.11
N LEU A 21 -14.78 -35.78 -1.18
CA LEU A 21 -14.12 -35.04 -2.26
C LEU A 21 -14.47 -33.55 -2.28
N SER A 22 -15.63 -33.17 -1.74
CA SER A 22 -16.03 -31.74 -1.69
C SER A 22 -15.27 -30.93 -0.61
N LEU A 23 -14.60 -31.58 0.31
CA LEU A 23 -13.82 -30.92 1.39
C LEU A 23 -12.40 -30.48 0.95
N MET A 24 -11.95 -30.88 -0.24
CA MET A 24 -10.59 -30.58 -0.71
C MET A 24 -10.46 -29.26 -1.47
N ALA A 25 -11.53 -28.53 -1.67
CA ALA A 25 -11.53 -27.25 -2.37
C ALA A 25 -11.39 -26.05 -1.40
N GLN A 26 -10.67 -26.21 -0.30
CA GLN A 26 -10.30 -25.06 0.52
C GLN A 26 -9.22 -24.26 -0.22
N HIS A 27 -9.60 -23.10 -0.73
CA HIS A 27 -8.64 -22.17 -1.29
C HIS A 27 -7.63 -21.79 -0.20
N LYS A 28 -6.36 -22.08 -0.46
CA LYS A 28 -5.29 -21.70 0.46
C LYS A 28 -5.19 -20.17 0.47
N VAL A 29 -5.43 -19.57 1.61
CA VAL A 29 -5.20 -18.15 1.82
C VAL A 29 -3.70 -17.94 2.04
N GLU A 30 -3.10 -17.06 1.25
CA GLU A 30 -1.73 -16.61 1.43
C GLU A 30 -1.72 -15.17 1.84
N VAL A 31 -1.04 -14.88 2.94
CA VAL A 31 -0.88 -13.51 3.43
C VAL A 31 0.32 -12.88 2.72
N ILE A 32 0.13 -11.71 2.14
CA ILE A 32 1.22 -10.91 1.60
C ILE A 32 2.08 -10.43 2.79
N PRO A 33 3.41 -10.61 2.77
CA PRO A 33 4.27 -10.13 3.85
C PRO A 33 3.98 -8.67 4.19
N PHE A 34 3.92 -8.32 5.48
CA PHE A 34 3.52 -6.99 6.00
C PHE A 34 2.11 -6.52 5.58
N GLY A 35 1.26 -7.40 5.06
CA GLY A 35 -0.08 -7.06 4.63
C GLY A 35 -1.04 -6.74 5.79
N ASP A 36 -0.68 -7.09 7.02
CA ASP A 36 -1.38 -6.69 8.25
C ASP A 36 -1.18 -5.20 8.61
N MET A 37 -0.24 -4.51 7.95
CA MET A 37 0.10 -3.09 8.15
C MET A 37 0.50 -2.73 9.59
N ASN A 38 1.04 -3.69 10.35
CA ASN A 38 1.45 -3.48 11.75
C ASN A 38 2.87 -2.91 11.90
N GLN A 39 3.71 -3.02 10.89
CA GLN A 39 5.12 -2.65 10.95
C GLN A 39 5.42 -1.49 10.01
N TRP A 40 6.05 -0.45 10.55
CA TRP A 40 6.31 0.79 9.83
C TRP A 40 7.73 1.28 10.03
N VAL A 41 8.33 1.75 8.95
CA VAL A 41 9.57 2.52 8.96
C VAL A 41 9.21 4.00 9.05
N ASP A 42 9.66 4.68 10.11
CA ASP A 42 9.53 6.13 10.26
C ASP A 42 10.80 6.82 9.77
N ARG A 43 10.70 7.52 8.66
CA ARG A 43 11.80 8.29 8.08
C ARG A 43 11.63 9.76 8.46
N GLN A 44 12.55 10.28 9.25
CA GLN A 44 12.55 11.66 9.72
C GLN A 44 13.44 12.52 8.84
N ILE A 45 12.83 13.23 7.90
CA ILE A 45 13.51 14.00 6.86
C ILE A 45 13.35 15.48 7.12
N LYS A 46 14.47 16.21 7.18
CA LYS A 46 14.48 17.67 7.29
C LYS A 46 14.27 18.27 5.89
N GLU A 47 13.20 19.02 5.73
CA GLU A 47 12.95 19.81 4.52
C GLU A 47 13.90 21.00 4.43
N SER A 48 14.11 21.52 3.23
CA SER A 48 14.97 22.68 3.02
C SER A 48 14.47 23.94 3.75
N SER A 49 15.36 24.73 4.31
CA SER A 49 15.02 25.93 5.08
C SER A 49 14.20 26.94 4.29
N ILE A 50 14.42 27.03 2.97
CA ILE A 50 13.68 27.91 2.06
C ILE A 50 12.16 27.60 2.00
N ILE A 51 11.75 26.41 2.42
CA ILE A 51 10.35 26.00 2.49
C ILE A 51 9.90 25.71 3.92
N GLY A 52 10.64 26.25 4.92
CA GLY A 52 10.29 26.16 6.33
C GLY A 52 11.22 25.33 7.19
N GLY A 53 12.06 24.44 6.62
CA GLY A 53 13.11 23.71 7.35
C GLY A 53 12.59 22.69 8.37
N ASN A 54 11.32 22.32 8.34
CA ASN A 54 10.72 21.41 9.30
C ASN A 54 11.16 19.96 9.05
N THR A 55 11.30 19.20 10.13
CA THR A 55 11.42 17.75 10.03
C THR A 55 10.05 17.12 9.85
N LYS A 56 9.93 16.27 8.84
CA LYS A 56 8.70 15.56 8.49
C LYS A 56 8.91 14.06 8.62
N ASN A 57 7.86 13.38 9.06
CA ASN A 57 7.83 11.93 9.10
C ASN A 57 7.28 11.40 7.76
N VAL A 58 8.04 10.53 7.13
CA VAL A 58 7.70 9.87 5.86
C VAL A 58 7.67 8.38 6.11
N TYR A 59 6.47 7.81 6.14
CA TYR A 59 6.27 6.43 6.53
C TYR A 59 6.37 5.47 5.35
N ALA A 60 6.98 4.32 5.60
CA ALA A 60 7.00 3.18 4.69
C ALA A 60 6.55 1.91 5.42
N ILE A 61 5.97 0.96 4.69
CA ILE A 61 5.54 -0.33 5.25
C ILE A 61 6.75 -1.28 5.23
N GLY A 62 7.14 -1.78 6.39
CA GLY A 62 8.30 -2.66 6.51
C GLY A 62 8.72 -2.83 7.96
N PRO A 63 9.85 -3.53 8.23
CA PRO A 63 10.31 -3.77 9.59
C PRO A 63 10.41 -2.48 10.40
N THR A 64 9.79 -2.46 11.57
CA THR A 64 9.71 -1.28 12.42
C THR A 64 11.09 -0.70 12.73
N SER A 65 11.31 0.53 12.28
CA SER A 65 12.58 1.23 12.46
C SER A 65 12.42 2.74 12.31
N VAL A 66 13.41 3.50 12.78
CA VAL A 66 13.50 4.95 12.63
C VAL A 66 14.76 5.28 11.84
N ILE A 67 14.60 6.00 10.72
CA ILE A 67 15.70 6.46 9.87
C ILE A 67 15.75 7.98 9.91
N LYS A 68 16.86 8.56 10.33
CA LYS A 68 17.06 10.00 10.37
C LYS A 68 17.87 10.49 9.16
N GLY A 69 17.48 11.63 8.61
CA GLY A 69 18.17 12.28 7.50
C GLY A 69 17.48 12.06 6.15
N ASP A 70 18.04 12.66 5.12
CA ASP A 70 17.50 12.68 3.75
C ASP A 70 18.06 11.54 2.87
N GLN A 71 18.41 10.43 3.50
CA GLN A 71 18.87 9.26 2.77
C GLN A 71 17.74 8.69 1.90
N VAL A 72 18.12 8.30 0.70
CA VAL A 72 17.20 7.60 -0.22
C VAL A 72 16.70 6.32 0.45
N TYR A 73 15.39 6.16 0.51
CA TYR A 73 14.82 4.93 1.02
C TYR A 73 15.11 3.78 0.03
N LYS A 74 15.83 2.82 0.54
CA LYS A 74 15.99 1.52 -0.12
C LYS A 74 15.17 0.56 0.71
N ASN A 75 14.26 -0.15 0.12
CA ASN A 75 13.40 -1.11 0.82
C ASN A 75 14.25 -2.17 1.55
N MET A 76 14.71 -1.78 2.75
CA MET A 76 15.58 -2.59 3.58
C MET A 76 14.71 -3.50 4.46
N GLY A 77 14.59 -4.73 4.09
CA GLY A 77 13.84 -5.72 4.84
C GLY A 77 12.82 -6.48 3.99
N GLY A 78 12.83 -6.26 2.67
CA GLY A 78 12.10 -7.08 1.73
C GLY A 78 10.58 -6.89 1.77
N SER A 79 10.07 -5.77 2.30
CA SER A 79 8.64 -5.47 2.20
C SER A 79 8.24 -5.35 0.73
N PRO A 80 7.21 -6.04 0.28
CA PRO A 80 6.71 -5.92 -1.09
C PRO A 80 5.92 -4.63 -1.31
N TRP A 81 5.68 -3.83 -0.26
CA TRP A 81 4.81 -2.67 -0.29
C TRP A 81 5.58 -1.38 -0.51
N ALA A 82 5.00 -0.52 -1.32
CA ALA A 82 5.37 0.87 -1.47
C ALA A 82 4.16 1.77 -1.17
N THR A 83 4.45 3.04 -0.88
CA THR A 83 3.45 4.06 -0.58
C THR A 83 3.66 5.28 -1.46
N SER A 84 2.64 6.15 -1.54
CA SER A 84 2.77 7.48 -2.15
C SER A 84 3.58 8.47 -1.31
N ASN A 85 4.11 8.05 -0.16
CA ASN A 85 5.01 8.85 0.65
C ASN A 85 6.38 8.92 0.01
N VAL A 86 6.85 10.12 -0.30
CA VAL A 86 8.10 10.30 -1.05
C VAL A 86 8.89 11.51 -0.58
N MET A 87 10.19 11.44 -0.80
CA MET A 87 11.09 12.57 -0.76
C MET A 87 11.40 13.03 -2.19
N ALA A 88 11.23 14.31 -2.44
CA ALA A 88 11.63 14.97 -3.68
C ALA A 88 12.84 15.87 -3.44
N LYS A 89 13.72 15.97 -4.44
CA LYS A 89 14.88 16.87 -4.43
C LYS A 89 14.97 17.54 -5.80
N VAL A 90 14.38 18.72 -5.89
CA VAL A 90 14.28 19.50 -7.14
C VAL A 90 15.02 20.80 -6.97
N ALA A 91 15.94 21.12 -7.87
CA ALA A 91 16.80 22.32 -7.81
C ALA A 91 17.48 22.52 -6.43
N GLY A 92 17.93 21.43 -5.82
CA GLY A 92 18.57 21.47 -4.50
C GLY A 92 17.61 21.60 -3.30
N ILE A 93 16.30 21.72 -3.56
CA ILE A 93 15.27 21.84 -2.51
C ILE A 93 14.74 20.47 -2.18
N THR A 94 14.90 20.07 -0.92
CA THR A 94 14.32 18.84 -0.37
C THR A 94 12.90 19.11 0.14
N LYS A 95 11.93 18.40 -0.39
CA LYS A 95 10.52 18.42 0.00
C LYS A 95 10.02 17.00 0.21
N THR A 96 9.13 16.81 1.18
CA THR A 96 8.49 15.53 1.42
C THR A 96 6.99 15.59 1.14
N ASN A 97 6.42 14.48 0.75
CA ASN A 97 4.98 14.27 0.75
C ASN A 97 4.65 13.05 1.60
N THR A 98 3.71 13.19 2.51
CA THR A 98 3.21 12.08 3.35
C THR A 98 1.69 12.09 3.31
N SER A 99 1.12 11.11 2.64
CA SER A 99 -0.32 10.91 2.46
C SER A 99 -0.79 9.53 2.94
N VAL A 100 0.16 8.71 3.43
CA VAL A 100 -0.10 7.40 4.02
C VAL A 100 0.51 7.36 5.41
N PHE A 101 -0.27 6.95 6.40
CA PHE A 101 0.12 7.01 7.82
C PHE A 101 -0.18 5.70 8.52
N PRO A 102 0.64 5.29 9.52
CA PRO A 102 0.23 4.30 10.49
C PRO A 102 -0.91 4.88 11.36
N GLU A 103 -2.03 4.22 11.41
CA GLU A 103 -3.14 4.57 12.29
C GLU A 103 -3.42 3.44 13.26
N LYS A 104 -3.64 3.79 14.53
CA LYS A 104 -3.90 2.81 15.58
C LYS A 104 -5.22 2.09 15.33
N ARG A 105 -5.19 0.76 15.38
CA ARG A 105 -6.36 -0.12 15.25
C ARG A 105 -6.26 -1.26 16.25
N GLY A 106 -7.03 -1.18 17.33
CA GLY A 106 -6.90 -2.14 18.46
C GLY A 106 -5.47 -2.11 19.01
N ASP A 107 -4.86 -3.27 19.14
CA ASP A 107 -3.49 -3.42 19.62
C ASP A 107 -2.42 -3.19 18.54
N GLY A 108 -2.84 -3.11 17.27
CA GLY A 108 -1.96 -2.94 16.12
C GLY A 108 -2.17 -1.62 15.38
N TYR A 109 -1.80 -1.64 14.10
CA TYR A 109 -1.92 -0.52 13.17
C TYR A 109 -2.64 -0.95 11.89
N CYS A 110 -3.15 0.05 11.18
CA CYS A 110 -3.59 -0.06 9.80
C CYS A 110 -3.00 1.08 8.97
N ALA A 111 -3.08 1.00 7.66
CA ALA A 111 -2.70 2.08 6.78
C ALA A 111 -3.87 3.06 6.64
N ARG A 112 -3.69 4.32 7.05
CA ARG A 112 -4.58 5.43 6.73
C ARG A 112 -4.08 6.12 5.47
N LEU A 113 -4.95 6.24 4.49
CA LEU A 113 -4.69 6.90 3.21
C LEU A 113 -5.50 8.20 3.15
N ASP A 114 -4.81 9.33 3.10
CA ASP A 114 -5.43 10.65 3.02
C ASP A 114 -5.31 11.19 1.60
N THR A 115 -6.36 11.83 1.10
CA THR A 115 -6.33 12.62 -0.12
C THR A 115 -6.39 14.10 0.23
N ARG A 116 -5.41 14.88 -0.21
CA ARG A 116 -5.32 16.30 0.11
C ARG A 116 -4.64 17.11 -0.97
N MET A 117 -4.89 18.42 -0.97
CA MET A 117 -4.16 19.34 -1.84
C MET A 117 -2.76 19.59 -1.25
N GLU A 118 -1.73 19.35 -2.04
CA GLU A 118 -0.33 19.69 -1.72
C GLU A 118 0.13 20.82 -2.61
N SER A 119 0.67 21.87 -1.98
CA SER A 119 1.25 23.02 -2.68
C SER A 119 2.71 23.19 -2.35
N VAL A 120 3.50 23.42 -3.38
CA VAL A 120 4.90 23.86 -3.23
C VAL A 120 5.07 25.17 -4.01
N LYS A 121 5.36 26.24 -3.27
CA LYS A 121 5.65 27.56 -3.85
C LYS A 121 7.06 27.96 -3.43
N VAL A 122 7.94 28.14 -4.39
CA VAL A 122 9.29 28.65 -4.16
C VAL A 122 9.47 29.82 -5.14
N LEU A 123 9.73 30.99 -4.61
CA LEU A 123 9.88 32.27 -5.30
C LEU A 123 10.38 32.15 -6.74
N GLY A 124 9.48 32.24 -7.72
CA GLY A 124 9.78 32.23 -9.15
C GLY A 124 10.29 30.89 -9.75
N LEU A 125 10.63 29.91 -8.92
CA LEU A 125 11.22 28.64 -9.35
C LEU A 125 10.22 27.49 -9.43
N VAL A 126 9.30 27.41 -8.46
CA VAL A 126 8.32 26.31 -8.35
C VAL A 126 6.99 26.87 -7.89
N ASN A 127 5.94 26.61 -8.64
CA ASN A 127 4.55 26.87 -8.22
C ASN A 127 3.70 25.68 -8.67
N ILE A 128 3.56 24.70 -7.79
CA ILE A 128 2.87 23.44 -8.07
C ILE A 128 1.82 23.25 -7.00
N THR A 129 0.59 22.99 -7.44
CA THR A 129 -0.49 22.53 -6.58
C THR A 129 -1.07 21.27 -7.20
N VAL A 130 -1.06 20.18 -6.46
CA VAL A 130 -1.52 18.87 -6.91
C VAL A 130 -2.42 18.22 -5.88
N LEU A 131 -3.36 17.42 -6.34
CA LEU A 131 -4.09 16.51 -5.48
C LEU A 131 -3.21 15.30 -5.17
N ALA A 132 -2.76 15.20 -3.93
CA ALA A 132 -1.97 14.07 -3.46
C ALA A 132 -2.90 13.04 -2.82
N ALA A 133 -3.16 11.95 -3.53
CA ALA A 133 -3.91 10.81 -3.03
C ALA A 133 -2.98 9.84 -2.30
N GLY A 134 -3.36 9.46 -1.07
CA GLY A 134 -2.71 8.37 -0.36
C GLY A 134 -2.91 7.06 -1.10
N SER A 135 -1.82 6.38 -1.41
CA SER A 135 -1.84 5.11 -2.13
C SER A 135 -0.84 4.12 -1.54
N ILE A 136 -1.21 2.86 -1.51
CA ILE A 136 -0.33 1.73 -1.24
C ILE A 136 -0.39 0.77 -2.42
N PHE A 137 0.75 0.20 -2.78
CA PHE A 137 0.84 -0.74 -3.88
C PHE A 137 2.02 -1.69 -3.67
N THR A 138 2.05 -2.80 -4.37
CA THR A 138 3.22 -3.67 -4.39
C THR A 138 4.24 -3.15 -5.39
N GLY A 139 5.51 -3.08 -4.98
CA GLY A 139 6.58 -2.54 -5.81
C GLY A 139 7.53 -1.61 -5.06
N SER A 140 8.07 -0.63 -5.75
CA SER A 140 8.99 0.37 -5.19
C SER A 140 8.83 1.75 -5.81
N VAL A 141 9.30 2.76 -5.09
CA VAL A 141 9.44 4.14 -5.58
C VAL A 141 10.92 4.48 -5.62
N HIS A 142 11.38 4.98 -6.75
CA HIS A 142 12.75 5.47 -6.88
C HIS A 142 12.86 6.90 -6.39
N GLU A 143 13.55 7.08 -5.28
CA GLU A 143 13.83 8.40 -4.70
C GLU A 143 15.27 8.86 -4.97
N PRO A 144 15.53 10.17 -4.85
CA PRO A 144 14.57 11.26 -4.70
C PRO A 144 13.83 11.54 -6.02
N ILE A 145 12.57 12.00 -5.90
CA ILE A 145 11.85 12.52 -7.08
C ILE A 145 12.56 13.79 -7.56
N LYS A 146 13.11 13.78 -8.77
CA LYS A 146 13.97 14.87 -9.30
C LYS A 146 13.22 15.88 -10.17
N GLY A 147 11.96 15.65 -10.44
CA GLY A 147 11.16 16.56 -11.27
C GLY A 147 9.72 16.07 -11.42
N THR A 148 8.90 16.93 -12.01
CA THR A 148 7.47 16.67 -12.24
C THR A 148 7.17 16.07 -13.61
N LYS A 149 8.17 16.05 -14.51
CA LYS A 149 8.01 15.43 -15.84
C LYS A 149 8.10 13.90 -15.72
N ASN A 150 7.06 13.20 -16.17
CA ASN A 150 6.98 11.73 -16.18
C ASN A 150 7.17 11.07 -14.80
N PRO A 151 6.40 11.42 -13.77
CA PRO A 151 6.55 10.87 -12.42
C PRO A 151 6.37 9.34 -12.39
N GLN A 152 5.64 8.76 -13.35
CA GLN A 152 5.44 7.30 -13.46
C GLN A 152 6.76 6.53 -13.66
N LYS A 153 7.78 7.16 -14.24
CA LYS A 153 9.11 6.53 -14.39
C LYS A 153 9.81 6.27 -13.05
N MET A 154 9.36 6.91 -11.99
CA MET A 154 9.88 6.71 -10.64
C MET A 154 9.15 5.57 -9.89
N LEU A 155 8.11 5.00 -10.49
CA LEU A 155 7.35 3.90 -9.91
C LEU A 155 7.74 2.60 -10.61
N GLN A 156 8.13 1.62 -9.83
CA GLN A 156 8.24 0.23 -10.25
C GLN A 156 7.10 -0.54 -9.58
N THR A 157 5.98 -0.62 -10.28
CA THR A 157 4.78 -1.29 -9.77
C THR A 157 4.83 -2.78 -10.03
N GLY A 158 4.28 -3.54 -9.09
CA GLY A 158 4.22 -4.99 -9.14
C GLY A 158 5.44 -5.69 -8.54
N ILE A 159 5.19 -6.89 -8.08
CA ILE A 159 6.20 -7.86 -7.63
C ILE A 159 5.96 -9.17 -8.39
N PRO A 160 6.98 -9.99 -8.64
CA PRO A 160 6.80 -11.30 -9.25
C PRO A 160 5.83 -12.15 -8.44
N PHE A 161 4.81 -12.68 -9.11
CA PHE A 161 3.84 -13.57 -8.52
C PHE A 161 3.65 -14.78 -9.47
N THR A 162 4.06 -15.95 -9.02
CA THR A 162 4.12 -17.16 -9.85
C THR A 162 2.87 -18.04 -9.76
N LYS A 163 1.94 -17.69 -8.86
CA LYS A 163 0.71 -18.45 -8.66
C LYS A 163 -0.46 -17.78 -9.37
N LYS A 164 -1.49 -18.55 -9.66
CA LYS A 164 -2.73 -18.03 -10.22
C LYS A 164 -3.69 -17.67 -9.08
N PRO A 165 -3.85 -16.38 -8.71
CA PRO A 165 -4.75 -15.99 -7.63
C PRO A 165 -6.20 -16.10 -8.09
N VAL A 166 -7.10 -16.43 -7.17
CA VAL A 166 -8.55 -16.43 -7.40
C VAL A 166 -9.14 -15.09 -6.97
N ALA A 167 -8.64 -14.52 -5.87
CA ALA A 167 -9.10 -13.25 -5.33
C ALA A 167 -8.01 -12.57 -4.52
N LEU A 168 -8.11 -11.25 -4.38
CA LEU A 168 -7.42 -10.44 -3.36
C LEU A 168 -8.47 -10.02 -2.34
N GLN A 169 -8.18 -10.27 -1.06
CA GLN A 169 -9.06 -9.87 0.05
C GLN A 169 -8.34 -8.87 0.94
N PHE A 170 -9.04 -7.81 1.32
CA PHE A 170 -8.59 -6.82 2.30
C PHE A 170 -9.78 -6.17 2.99
N ASP A 171 -9.58 -5.72 4.23
CA ASP A 171 -10.56 -4.96 4.98
C ASP A 171 -10.30 -3.46 4.81
N TYR A 172 -11.35 -2.69 4.68
CA TYR A 172 -11.22 -1.24 4.54
C TYR A 172 -12.36 -0.49 5.24
N LYS A 173 -12.07 0.76 5.61
CA LYS A 173 -13.06 1.74 6.07
C LYS A 173 -12.87 3.02 5.28
N VAL A 174 -13.96 3.57 4.76
CA VAL A 174 -13.96 4.84 4.02
C VAL A 174 -14.57 5.92 4.89
N LYS A 175 -13.93 7.09 4.92
CA LYS A 175 -14.50 8.34 5.40
C LYS A 175 -14.51 9.31 4.22
N MET A 176 -15.69 9.62 3.73
CA MET A 176 -15.89 10.62 2.67
C MET A 176 -15.94 12.01 3.28
N SER A 177 -15.42 13.00 2.57
CA SER A 177 -15.64 14.41 2.92
C SER A 177 -17.04 14.82 2.48
N ASP A 178 -17.75 15.57 3.31
CA ASP A 178 -19.05 16.14 2.98
C ASP A 178 -18.94 17.26 1.92
N MET A 179 -17.73 17.75 1.66
CA MET A 179 -17.44 18.68 0.56
C MET A 179 -17.04 17.89 -0.69
N MET A 180 -18.02 17.60 -1.53
CA MET A 180 -17.73 17.34 -2.95
C MET A 180 -17.16 18.64 -3.52
N PRO A 181 -15.94 18.67 -4.06
CA PRO A 181 -15.50 19.81 -4.85
C PRO A 181 -16.45 19.91 -6.04
N ALA A 182 -17.16 21.03 -6.16
CA ALA A 182 -17.99 21.32 -7.29
C ALA A 182 -17.14 21.13 -8.55
N SER A 183 -17.56 20.19 -9.40
CA SER A 183 -17.14 19.96 -10.79
C SER A 183 -15.65 20.12 -11.10
N TYR A 184 -14.94 19.00 -11.13
CA TYR A 184 -13.70 18.88 -11.90
C TYR A 184 -14.10 18.79 -13.38
N HIS A 185 -14.10 19.91 -14.09
CA HIS A 185 -14.14 19.89 -15.54
C HIS A 185 -12.70 19.71 -16.04
N SER A 186 -12.38 18.53 -16.56
CA SER A 186 -11.19 18.32 -17.38
C SER A 186 -11.43 19.01 -18.73
N ASN A 187 -10.70 20.06 -19.00
CA ASN A 187 -10.48 20.55 -20.36
C ASN A 187 -9.37 19.72 -21.02
#